data_acf7be3566d2800a95f406fa32a12896
#
_entry.id   acf7be3566d2800a95f406fa32a12896
#
_cell.length_a   1.000
_cell.length_b   1.000
_cell.length_c   1.000
_cell.angle_alpha   90.00
_cell.angle_beta   90.00
_cell.angle_gamma   90.00
#
_symmetry.space_group_name_H-M   'P 1'
#
loop_
_entity.id
_entity.type
_entity.pdbx_description
1 polymer ?
#
loop_
_entity_poly.entity_id
_entity_poly.type
_entity_poly.pdbx_seq_one_letter_code
_entity_poly.pdbx_strand_id
1 'polypeptide(L)'
;NGMGVNSEFQSDQATMTQIQDFFADVHQQAEAIGWKFEVQWYDVTKDDGTPMADYGLCRFNRNMFGTGSHIVTDQLFANYNWDNYLLQSSVKCAKAWQRNPYDYYAGFDIQGRGYQNNYWQALIDNEISVGFWGAHSQSLIHQSATDDGTSDLAIQQAYLLKQELTFSGGNRNPGLLPPVRTDCSLSNADL
;
A
#
# COMPACT_ATOMS: atom_id res chain seq x y z
N ASN A 1 -4.48 -6.65 13.97
CA ASN A 1 -4.77 -5.25 14.28
C ASN A 1 -3.56 -4.39 13.94
N GLY A 2 -3.80 -3.15 13.48
CA GLY A 2 -2.71 -2.27 13.08
C GLY A 2 -3.21 -0.88 12.74
N MET A 3 -2.29 -0.03 12.27
CA MET A 3 -2.60 1.32 11.80
C MET A 3 -1.84 1.62 10.50
N GLY A 4 -2.52 2.33 9.60
CA GLY A 4 -1.89 3.00 8.47
C GLY A 4 -1.61 4.46 8.83
N VAL A 5 -0.41 4.91 8.52
CA VAL A 5 0.00 6.30 8.75
C VAL A 5 0.28 6.96 7.42
N ASN A 6 -0.52 7.97 7.09
CA ASN A 6 -0.32 8.83 5.94
C ASN A 6 0.34 10.14 6.42
N SER A 7 1.67 10.23 6.25
CA SER A 7 2.42 11.42 6.63
C SER A 7 2.91 12.14 5.38
N GLU A 8 2.28 13.26 5.07
CA GLU A 8 2.64 14.11 3.93
C GLU A 8 3.10 15.49 4.43
N PHE A 9 3.95 15.51 5.41
CA PHE A 9 4.41 16.76 6.01
C PHE A 9 5.93 16.89 5.94
N GLN A 10 6.39 18.11 5.94
CA GLN A 10 7.79 18.43 6.16
C GLN A 10 8.08 18.46 7.66
N SER A 11 9.13 17.80 8.06
CA SER A 11 9.58 17.70 9.44
C SER A 11 11.09 17.89 9.52
N ASP A 12 11.69 17.44 10.62
CA ASP A 12 13.13 17.37 10.82
C ASP A 12 13.55 15.98 11.32
N GLN A 13 14.85 15.75 11.31
CA GLN A 13 15.42 14.46 11.72
C GLN A 13 15.09 14.11 13.19
N ALA A 14 15.03 15.10 14.07
CA ALA A 14 14.74 14.84 15.48
C ALA A 14 13.30 14.32 15.67
N THR A 15 12.34 14.95 14.98
CA THR A 15 10.95 14.51 14.97
C THR A 15 10.80 13.11 14.35
N MET A 16 11.48 12.85 13.22
CA MET A 16 11.44 11.52 12.60
C MET A 16 12.01 10.44 13.50
N THR A 17 13.09 10.73 14.23
CA THR A 17 13.64 9.82 15.23
C THR A 17 12.62 9.52 16.33
N GLN A 18 11.92 10.54 16.84
CA GLN A 18 10.87 10.35 17.86
C GLN A 18 9.70 9.50 17.34
N ILE A 19 9.32 9.66 16.08
CA ILE A 19 8.28 8.82 15.44
C ILE A 19 8.76 7.36 15.33
N GLN A 20 10.01 7.15 14.96
CA GLN A 20 10.62 5.81 14.87
C GLN A 20 10.67 5.13 16.24
N ASP A 21 11.12 5.85 17.26
CA ASP A 21 11.14 5.36 18.64
C ASP A 21 9.73 5.04 19.15
N PHE A 22 8.76 5.89 18.84
CA PHE A 22 7.36 5.65 19.18
C PHE A 22 6.81 4.34 18.58
N PHE A 23 7.08 4.06 17.32
CA PHE A 23 6.62 2.80 16.71
C PHE A 23 7.34 1.59 17.30
N ALA A 24 8.64 1.70 17.56
CA ALA A 24 9.38 0.64 18.22
C ALA A 24 8.81 0.34 19.62
N ASP A 25 8.48 1.37 20.39
CA ASP A 25 7.84 1.24 21.71
C ASP A 25 6.44 0.61 21.61
N VAL A 26 5.65 0.99 20.61
CA VAL A 26 4.31 0.39 20.36
C VAL A 26 4.44 -1.10 20.09
N HIS A 27 5.38 -1.52 19.25
CA HIS A 27 5.63 -2.94 18.98
C HIS A 27 6.04 -3.69 20.25
N GLN A 28 6.97 -3.13 21.02
CA GLN A 28 7.41 -3.76 22.27
C GLN A 28 6.27 -3.92 23.28
N GLN A 29 5.42 -2.90 23.43
CA GLN A 29 4.27 -2.96 24.34
C GLN A 29 3.22 -3.93 23.87
N ALA A 30 2.94 -3.98 22.56
CA ALA A 30 2.01 -4.94 21.99
C ALA A 30 2.49 -6.38 22.19
N GLU A 31 3.76 -6.65 21.93
CA GLU A 31 4.38 -7.96 22.16
C GLU A 31 4.30 -8.40 23.62
N ALA A 32 4.55 -7.48 24.56
CA ALA A 32 4.50 -7.76 25.99
C ALA A 32 3.12 -8.24 26.47
N ILE A 33 2.03 -7.86 25.78
CA ILE A 33 0.67 -8.30 26.08
C ILE A 33 0.17 -9.40 25.12
N GLY A 34 1.06 -9.94 24.28
CA GLY A 34 0.72 -10.99 23.31
C GLY A 34 -0.16 -10.48 22.15
N TRP A 35 -0.09 -9.21 21.82
CA TRP A 35 -0.90 -8.59 20.80
C TRP A 35 -0.07 -8.35 19.54
N LYS A 36 -0.51 -8.91 18.40
CA LYS A 36 0.09 -8.59 17.11
C LYS A 36 -0.45 -7.25 16.64
N PHE A 37 0.42 -6.25 16.58
CA PHE A 37 0.12 -4.92 16.07
C PHE A 37 1.04 -4.62 14.88
N GLU A 38 0.49 -4.09 13.78
CA GLU A 38 1.24 -3.82 12.57
C GLU A 38 1.10 -2.34 12.20
N VAL A 39 2.19 -1.74 11.75
CA VAL A 39 2.25 -0.36 11.27
C VAL A 39 2.58 -0.35 9.78
N GLN A 40 1.70 0.28 8.98
CA GLN A 40 1.99 0.59 7.59
C GLN A 40 2.27 2.09 7.45
N TRP A 41 3.42 2.42 6.89
CA TRP A 41 3.85 3.80 6.67
C TRP A 41 3.76 4.16 5.19
N TYR A 42 3.14 5.31 4.87
CA TYR A 42 3.16 5.88 3.52
C TYR A 42 4.49 6.61 3.28
N ASP A 43 5.22 6.19 2.26
CA ASP A 43 6.61 6.56 2.03
C ASP A 43 6.74 7.86 1.22
N VAL A 44 6.42 8.98 1.85
CA VAL A 44 6.59 10.33 1.27
C VAL A 44 7.44 11.26 2.13
N THR A 45 7.96 10.76 3.27
CA THR A 45 8.85 11.54 4.14
C THR A 45 10.10 10.72 4.43
N LYS A 46 11.26 11.30 4.13
CA LYS A 46 12.57 10.66 4.38
C LYS A 46 12.87 10.57 5.89
N ASP A 47 13.86 9.77 6.22
CA ASP A 47 14.38 9.64 7.58
C ASP A 47 14.85 10.97 8.19
N ASP A 48 15.23 11.95 7.37
CA ASP A 48 15.62 13.29 7.79
C ASP A 48 14.44 14.28 7.92
N GLY A 49 13.22 13.84 7.65
CA GLY A 49 12.00 14.65 7.73
C GLY A 49 11.69 15.47 6.48
N THR A 50 12.55 15.45 5.45
CA THR A 50 12.24 16.15 4.21
C THR A 50 11.30 15.35 3.33
N PRO A 51 10.32 15.99 2.67
CA PRO A 51 9.41 15.30 1.76
C PRO A 51 10.14 14.68 0.59
N MET A 52 9.67 13.53 0.17
CA MET A 52 10.21 12.82 -0.96
C MET A 52 9.12 11.98 -1.62
N ALA A 53 8.89 12.20 -2.89
CA ALA A 53 8.02 11.38 -3.70
C ALA A 53 8.86 10.50 -4.63
N ASP A 54 8.35 9.32 -4.96
CA ASP A 54 8.84 8.50 -6.09
C ASP A 54 10.20 7.82 -5.88
N TYR A 55 10.40 7.26 -4.70
CA TYR A 55 11.54 6.38 -4.47
C TYR A 55 11.10 4.94 -4.22
N GLY A 56 11.98 4.04 -4.56
CA GLY A 56 11.98 2.72 -3.98
C GLY A 56 12.60 2.72 -2.57
N LEU A 57 12.73 1.55 -1.97
CA LEU A 57 13.52 1.37 -0.76
C LEU A 57 14.97 1.79 -1.02
N CYS A 58 15.46 2.70 -0.20
CA CYS A 58 16.80 3.26 -0.30
C CYS A 58 17.29 3.77 1.06
N ARG A 59 18.52 4.29 1.08
CA ARG A 59 19.12 4.80 2.33
C ARG A 59 18.31 5.89 3.07
N PHE A 60 17.36 6.53 2.37
CA PHE A 60 16.62 7.67 2.93
C PHE A 60 15.34 7.27 3.67
N ASN A 61 14.89 6.02 3.54
CA ASN A 61 13.72 5.47 4.24
C ASN A 61 14.06 4.19 5.03
N ARG A 62 15.36 3.90 5.15
CA ARG A 62 15.84 2.70 5.83
C ARG A 62 15.47 2.67 7.31
N ASN A 63 15.60 3.79 8.01
CA ASN A 63 15.35 3.82 9.45
C ASN A 63 13.85 3.68 9.73
N MET A 64 12.99 4.26 8.87
CA MET A 64 11.54 4.10 9.01
C MET A 64 11.09 2.67 8.69
N PHE A 65 11.66 2.02 7.68
CA PHE A 65 11.35 0.63 7.37
C PHE A 65 11.98 -0.34 8.38
N GLY A 66 13.16 -0.01 8.86
CA GLY A 66 13.91 -0.83 9.78
C GLY A 66 14.65 -1.99 9.11
N THR A 67 15.20 -2.87 9.95
CA THR A 67 15.93 -4.08 9.54
C THR A 67 15.29 -5.32 10.16
N GLY A 68 15.70 -6.52 9.74
CA GLY A 68 15.17 -7.76 10.31
C GLY A 68 15.37 -7.92 11.82
N SER A 69 16.36 -7.23 12.40
CA SER A 69 16.60 -7.20 13.83
C SER A 69 15.97 -6.01 14.56
N HIS A 70 15.47 -5.02 13.83
CA HIS A 70 14.87 -3.81 14.41
C HIS A 70 13.80 -3.30 13.45
N ILE A 71 12.59 -3.81 13.61
CA ILE A 71 11.42 -3.41 12.82
C ILE A 71 10.86 -2.14 13.43
N VAL A 72 10.75 -1.08 12.61
CA VAL A 72 10.10 0.18 13.01
C VAL A 72 8.69 0.22 12.43
N THR A 73 8.55 -0.02 11.13
CA THR A 73 7.24 -0.24 10.50
C THR A 73 7.20 -1.62 9.85
N ASP A 74 6.08 -2.32 9.99
CA ASP A 74 5.92 -3.66 9.41
C ASP A 74 5.86 -3.60 7.90
N GLN A 75 5.19 -2.57 7.39
CA GLN A 75 4.92 -2.39 5.98
C GLN A 75 5.23 -0.96 5.55
N LEU A 76 5.72 -0.82 4.33
CA LEU A 76 5.97 0.47 3.71
C LEU A 76 5.18 0.57 2.41
N PHE A 77 4.30 1.56 2.34
CA PHE A 77 3.47 1.83 1.16
C PHE A 77 4.17 2.89 0.30
N ALA A 78 4.63 2.46 -0.89
CA ALA A 78 5.32 3.34 -1.82
C ALA A 78 4.36 4.30 -2.52
N ASN A 79 4.87 5.47 -2.88
CA ASN A 79 4.18 6.38 -3.77
C ASN A 79 3.95 5.76 -5.16
N TYR A 80 3.20 6.43 -6.02
CA TYR A 80 2.54 5.88 -7.20
C TYR A 80 3.37 5.94 -8.50
N ASN A 81 4.59 6.51 -8.47
CA ASN A 81 5.43 6.68 -9.67
C ASN A 81 6.60 5.68 -9.74
N TRP A 82 6.40 4.50 -9.19
CA TRP A 82 7.39 3.43 -9.29
C TRP A 82 7.47 2.85 -10.71
N ASP A 83 8.62 2.33 -11.05
CA ASP A 83 8.89 1.58 -12.27
C ASP A 83 9.59 0.26 -11.95
N ASN A 84 9.86 -0.55 -12.95
CA ASN A 84 10.53 -1.84 -12.77
C ASN A 84 11.94 -1.70 -12.15
N TYR A 85 12.66 -0.63 -12.43
CA TYR A 85 13.98 -0.38 -11.86
C TYR A 85 13.89 -0.10 -10.35
N LEU A 86 12.94 0.73 -9.95
CA LEU A 86 12.68 1.05 -8.54
C LEU A 86 12.23 -0.20 -7.76
N LEU A 87 11.38 -1.04 -8.35
CA LEU A 87 10.97 -2.31 -7.73
C LEU A 87 12.17 -3.24 -7.52
N GLN A 88 13.00 -3.44 -8.55
CA GLN A 88 14.19 -4.29 -8.46
C GLN A 88 15.18 -3.78 -7.41
N SER A 89 15.40 -2.47 -7.35
CA SER A 89 16.29 -1.86 -6.35
C SER A 89 15.72 -2.01 -4.94
N SER A 90 14.41 -1.87 -4.77
CA SER A 90 13.72 -2.05 -3.49
C SER A 90 13.84 -3.48 -2.96
N VAL A 91 13.67 -4.48 -3.81
CA VAL A 91 13.90 -5.89 -3.43
C VAL A 91 15.32 -6.11 -2.93
N LYS A 92 16.32 -5.56 -3.65
CA LYS A 92 17.71 -5.67 -3.23
C LYS A 92 17.96 -5.01 -1.87
N CYS A 93 17.39 -3.83 -1.65
CA CYS A 93 17.48 -3.12 -0.36
C CYS A 93 16.79 -3.90 0.75
N ALA A 94 15.56 -4.38 0.55
CA ALA A 94 14.84 -5.18 1.54
C ALA A 94 15.65 -6.42 1.95
N LYS A 95 16.14 -7.20 0.98
CA LYS A 95 16.96 -8.38 1.24
C LYS A 95 18.27 -8.03 1.98
N ALA A 96 18.94 -6.95 1.61
CA ALA A 96 20.16 -6.48 2.28
C ALA A 96 19.90 -6.04 3.73
N TRP A 97 18.70 -5.57 4.03
CA TRP A 97 18.28 -5.20 5.39
C TRP A 97 17.61 -6.35 6.15
N GLN A 98 17.60 -7.54 5.58
CA GLN A 98 16.98 -8.74 6.17
C GLN A 98 15.46 -8.57 6.38
N ARG A 99 14.82 -7.79 5.49
CA ARG A 99 13.37 -7.62 5.44
C ARG A 99 12.78 -8.44 4.30
N ASN A 100 11.53 -8.82 4.45
CA ASN A 100 10.78 -9.47 3.39
C ASN A 100 10.40 -8.43 2.31
N PRO A 101 10.74 -8.64 1.02
CA PRO A 101 10.33 -7.73 -0.04
C PRO A 101 8.82 -7.51 -0.13
N TYR A 102 8.00 -8.48 0.26
CA TYR A 102 6.54 -8.35 0.31
C TYR A 102 6.05 -7.39 1.40
N ASP A 103 6.90 -6.94 2.33
CA ASP A 103 6.56 -5.87 3.27
C ASP A 103 6.57 -4.48 2.61
N TYR A 104 7.06 -4.39 1.37
CA TYR A 104 7.01 -3.20 0.55
C TYR A 104 5.85 -3.28 -0.44
N TYR A 105 4.98 -2.29 -0.43
CA TYR A 105 3.76 -2.22 -1.23
C TYR A 105 3.91 -1.17 -2.32
N ALA A 106 3.84 -1.59 -3.58
CA ALA A 106 3.75 -0.65 -4.69
C ALA A 106 2.37 -0.01 -4.73
N GLY A 107 2.31 1.30 -4.57
CA GLY A 107 1.07 2.07 -4.50
C GLY A 107 0.39 2.24 -5.85
N PHE A 108 -0.94 2.13 -5.86
CA PHE A 108 -1.81 2.49 -6.97
C PHE A 108 -2.79 3.56 -6.50
N ASP A 109 -2.72 4.74 -7.08
CA ASP A 109 -3.64 5.83 -6.82
C ASP A 109 -4.91 5.67 -7.65
N ILE A 110 -5.81 4.84 -7.18
CA ILE A 110 -7.07 4.59 -7.86
C ILE A 110 -7.96 5.83 -7.84
N GLN A 111 -7.93 6.57 -6.73
CA GLN A 111 -8.74 7.77 -6.55
C GLN A 111 -8.32 8.91 -7.48
N GLY A 112 -7.04 9.18 -7.59
CA GLY A 112 -6.53 10.33 -8.35
C GLY A 112 -6.18 10.00 -9.80
N ARG A 113 -5.73 8.78 -10.07
CA ARG A 113 -5.21 8.37 -11.40
C ARG A 113 -6.05 7.31 -12.10
N GLY A 114 -7.06 6.77 -11.42
CA GLY A 114 -7.90 5.70 -11.95
C GLY A 114 -7.15 4.37 -12.13
N TYR A 115 -7.64 3.55 -13.05
CA TYR A 115 -7.01 2.28 -13.36
C TYR A 115 -5.77 2.48 -14.21
N GLN A 116 -4.63 2.53 -13.58
CA GLN A 116 -3.35 2.46 -14.30
C GLN A 116 -3.05 1.00 -14.61
N ASN A 117 -3.05 0.74 -15.87
CA ASN A 117 -2.88 -0.56 -16.42
C ASN A 117 -1.39 -0.78 -16.56
N ASN A 118 -0.64 -1.49 -15.83
CA ASN A 118 0.56 -1.67 -16.59
C ASN A 118 1.71 -2.46 -16.03
N TYR A 119 1.73 -2.77 -14.75
CA TYR A 119 2.98 -3.30 -14.21
C TYR A 119 2.80 -4.56 -13.35
N TRP A 120 1.69 -5.28 -13.53
CA TRP A 120 1.42 -6.52 -12.78
C TRP A 120 2.53 -7.54 -12.93
N GLN A 121 3.07 -7.67 -14.14
CA GLN A 121 4.18 -8.60 -14.37
C GLN A 121 5.43 -8.16 -13.58
N ALA A 122 5.72 -6.86 -13.57
CA ALA A 122 6.84 -6.33 -12.78
C ALA A 122 6.68 -6.57 -11.27
N LEU A 123 5.46 -6.48 -10.73
CA LEU A 123 5.19 -6.80 -9.33
C LEU A 123 5.40 -8.27 -9.02
N ILE A 124 4.91 -9.16 -9.89
CA ILE A 124 5.09 -10.60 -9.76
C ILE A 124 6.57 -10.98 -9.83
N ASP A 125 7.28 -10.44 -10.81
CA ASP A 125 8.68 -10.74 -11.06
C ASP A 125 9.60 -10.23 -9.94
N ASN A 126 9.17 -9.21 -9.22
CA ASN A 126 9.95 -8.57 -8.17
C ASN A 126 9.51 -8.91 -6.75
N GLU A 127 8.55 -9.82 -6.55
CA GLU A 127 8.08 -10.25 -5.21
C GLU A 127 7.63 -9.05 -4.35
N ILE A 128 6.94 -8.08 -4.95
CA ILE A 128 6.45 -6.85 -4.30
C ILE A 128 4.93 -6.96 -4.09
N SER A 129 4.46 -6.51 -2.95
CA SER A 129 3.04 -6.40 -2.64
C SER A 129 2.39 -5.21 -3.34
N VAL A 130 1.07 -5.22 -3.41
CA VAL A 130 0.26 -4.17 -4.02
C VAL A 130 -0.53 -3.43 -2.96
N GLY A 131 -0.52 -2.10 -3.02
CA GLY A 131 -1.36 -1.25 -2.20
C GLY A 131 -2.27 -0.36 -3.05
N PHE A 132 -3.56 -0.35 -2.73
CA PHE A 132 -4.53 0.50 -3.43
C PHE A 132 -4.92 1.68 -2.55
N TRP A 133 -4.76 2.89 -3.08
CA TRP A 133 -5.26 4.10 -2.47
C TRP A 133 -6.60 4.50 -3.08
N GLY A 134 -7.60 4.72 -2.24
CA GLY A 134 -8.91 5.20 -2.67
C GLY A 134 -9.70 4.24 -3.53
N ALA A 135 -9.48 2.93 -3.41
CA ALA A 135 -10.19 1.91 -4.19
C ALA A 135 -11.73 1.91 -3.97
N HIS A 136 -12.18 2.53 -2.90
CA HIS A 136 -13.59 2.71 -2.55
C HIS A 136 -14.16 4.08 -2.97
N SER A 137 -13.39 4.88 -3.70
CA SER A 137 -13.78 6.26 -3.97
C SER A 137 -14.98 6.36 -4.91
N GLN A 138 -15.78 7.40 -4.70
CA GLN A 138 -16.91 7.70 -5.58
C GLN A 138 -16.51 7.87 -7.05
N SER A 139 -15.29 8.35 -7.34
CA SER A 139 -14.80 8.48 -8.70
C SER A 139 -14.76 7.14 -9.45
N LEU A 140 -14.44 6.03 -8.77
CA LEU A 140 -14.54 4.70 -9.37
C LEU A 140 -15.97 4.28 -9.63
N ILE A 141 -16.86 4.57 -8.70
CA ILE A 141 -18.29 4.31 -8.84
C ILE A 141 -18.86 5.13 -9.98
N HIS A 142 -18.57 6.43 -10.04
CA HIS A 142 -19.00 7.31 -11.11
C HIS A 142 -18.45 6.93 -12.48
N GLN A 143 -17.20 6.50 -12.57
CA GLN A 143 -16.67 5.98 -13.84
C GLN A 143 -17.35 4.68 -14.29
N SER A 144 -18.04 4.01 -13.38
CA SER A 144 -18.68 2.71 -13.62
C SER A 144 -20.19 2.83 -13.84
N ALA A 145 -20.78 3.89 -13.34
CA ALA A 145 -22.19 4.20 -13.48
C ALA A 145 -22.38 5.28 -14.55
N THR A 146 -23.37 5.10 -15.39
CA THR A 146 -23.94 6.19 -16.18
C THR A 146 -24.94 6.92 -15.30
N ASP A 147 -25.02 8.24 -15.39
CA ASP A 147 -25.94 9.10 -14.61
C ASP A 147 -27.42 8.94 -15.02
N ASP A 148 -27.80 7.79 -15.54
CA ASP A 148 -29.11 7.52 -16.14
C ASP A 148 -30.10 6.79 -15.22
N GLY A 149 -29.89 6.83 -13.93
CA GLY A 149 -30.72 6.14 -12.95
C GLY A 149 -30.37 4.65 -12.79
N THR A 150 -29.13 4.32 -13.04
CA THR A 150 -28.58 2.98 -12.81
C THR A 150 -28.81 2.54 -11.36
N SER A 151 -29.32 1.34 -11.14
CA SER A 151 -29.56 0.81 -9.82
C SER A 151 -28.26 0.61 -9.02
N ASP A 152 -28.33 0.72 -7.70
CA ASP A 152 -27.18 0.48 -6.79
C ASP A 152 -26.51 -0.88 -7.05
N LEU A 153 -27.30 -1.89 -7.40
CA LEU A 153 -26.78 -3.21 -7.77
C LEU A 153 -25.91 -3.16 -9.03
N ALA A 154 -26.32 -2.42 -10.06
CA ALA A 154 -25.54 -2.28 -11.29
C ALA A 154 -24.24 -1.49 -11.03
N ILE A 155 -24.29 -0.46 -10.21
CA ILE A 155 -23.11 0.28 -9.75
C ILE A 155 -22.13 -0.64 -9.03
N GLN A 156 -22.63 -1.44 -8.08
CA GLN A 156 -21.83 -2.39 -7.33
C GLN A 156 -21.20 -3.46 -8.25
N GLN A 157 -21.95 -4.00 -9.19
CA GLN A 157 -21.43 -4.98 -10.13
C GLN A 157 -20.33 -4.38 -11.04
N ALA A 158 -20.54 -3.17 -11.53
CA ALA A 158 -19.55 -2.47 -12.34
C ALA A 158 -18.27 -2.16 -11.55
N TYR A 159 -18.39 -1.79 -10.27
CA TYR A 159 -17.27 -1.58 -9.36
C TYR A 159 -16.48 -2.87 -9.13
N LEU A 160 -17.16 -3.97 -8.82
CA LEU A 160 -16.53 -5.27 -8.62
C LEU A 160 -15.81 -5.76 -9.87
N LEU A 161 -16.44 -5.61 -11.06
CA LEU A 161 -15.82 -5.96 -12.33
C LEU A 161 -14.56 -5.15 -12.59
N LYS A 162 -14.55 -3.86 -12.28
CA LYS A 162 -13.35 -3.02 -12.43
C LYS A 162 -12.26 -3.39 -11.45
N GLN A 163 -12.60 -3.71 -10.21
CA GLN A 163 -11.63 -4.24 -9.25
C GLN A 163 -11.01 -5.54 -9.76
N GLU A 164 -11.82 -6.47 -10.23
CA GLU A 164 -11.36 -7.72 -10.80
C GLU A 164 -10.40 -7.50 -11.97
N LEU A 165 -10.74 -6.61 -12.91
CA LEU A 165 -9.88 -6.25 -14.04
C LEU A 165 -8.57 -5.62 -13.58
N THR A 166 -8.59 -4.81 -12.53
CA THR A 166 -7.40 -4.20 -11.94
C THR A 166 -6.51 -5.28 -11.31
N PHE A 167 -7.06 -6.14 -10.47
CA PHE A 167 -6.33 -7.23 -9.82
C PHE A 167 -5.81 -8.28 -10.80
N SER A 168 -6.55 -8.55 -11.88
CA SER A 168 -6.17 -9.53 -12.88
C SER A 168 -5.22 -8.99 -13.96
N GLY A 169 -4.91 -7.69 -13.94
CA GLY A 169 -4.13 -7.06 -15.01
C GLY A 169 -4.79 -7.14 -16.37
N GLY A 170 -6.11 -7.35 -16.42
CA GLY A 170 -6.92 -7.44 -17.65
C GLY A 170 -6.81 -8.77 -18.41
N ASN A 171 -5.83 -9.62 -18.09
CA ASN A 171 -5.54 -10.85 -18.83
C ASN A 171 -5.46 -12.11 -17.96
N ARG A 172 -5.72 -12.02 -16.66
CA ARG A 172 -5.68 -13.19 -15.78
C ARG A 172 -7.03 -13.90 -15.72
N ASN A 173 -6.99 -15.22 -15.71
CA ASN A 173 -8.15 -16.01 -15.35
C ASN A 173 -8.39 -15.89 -13.83
N PRO A 174 -9.44 -15.22 -13.37
CA PRO A 174 -9.71 -15.02 -11.94
C PRO A 174 -9.90 -16.36 -11.20
N GLY A 175 -10.24 -17.43 -11.88
CA GLY A 175 -10.33 -18.76 -11.29
C GLY A 175 -9.00 -19.36 -10.83
N LEU A 176 -7.86 -18.74 -11.18
CA LEU A 176 -6.53 -19.16 -10.77
C LEU A 176 -5.98 -18.31 -9.60
N LEU A 177 -6.66 -17.25 -9.22
CA LEU A 177 -6.28 -16.46 -8.05
C LEU A 177 -6.86 -17.09 -6.79
N PRO A 178 -6.12 -17.10 -5.68
CA PRO A 178 -6.74 -17.45 -4.41
C PRO A 178 -7.92 -16.49 -4.18
N PRO A 179 -9.02 -16.98 -3.56
CA PRO A 179 -10.18 -16.12 -3.33
C PRO A 179 -9.76 -14.90 -2.51
N VAL A 180 -9.77 -13.73 -3.13
CA VAL A 180 -9.61 -12.47 -2.43
C VAL A 180 -10.94 -12.21 -1.73
N ARG A 181 -11.00 -12.39 -0.41
CA ARG A 181 -12.10 -11.88 0.39
C ARG A 181 -11.94 -10.39 0.51
N THR A 182 -12.71 -9.66 -0.26
CA THR A 182 -12.97 -8.26 0.06
C THR A 182 -14.20 -8.23 0.95
N ASP A 183 -14.01 -7.96 2.22
CA ASP A 183 -15.13 -7.79 3.16
C ASP A 183 -15.84 -6.43 3.00
N CYS A 184 -15.44 -5.65 2.01
CA CYS A 184 -16.02 -4.36 1.69
C CYS A 184 -16.96 -4.49 0.49
N SER A 185 -18.25 -4.60 0.72
CA SER A 185 -19.26 -4.36 -0.29
C SER A 185 -19.93 -3.01 -0.05
N LEU A 186 -20.36 -2.34 -1.10
CA LEU A 186 -21.11 -1.07 -0.99
C LEU A 186 -22.42 -1.26 -0.21
N SER A 187 -22.99 -2.47 -0.24
CA SER A 187 -24.20 -2.82 0.50
C SER A 187 -24.00 -2.89 2.03
N ASN A 188 -22.78 -2.93 2.52
CA ASN A 188 -22.47 -2.89 3.95
C ASN A 188 -22.19 -1.47 4.47
N ALA A 189 -22.19 -0.47 3.59
CA ALA A 189 -21.97 0.92 3.99
C ALA A 189 -23.23 1.61 4.52
N ASP A 190 -24.40 1.00 4.34
CA ASP A 190 -25.70 1.53 4.78
C ASP A 190 -26.23 0.83 6.06
N LEU A 191 -25.40 0.05 6.75
CA LEU A 191 -25.66 -0.55 8.06
C LEU A 191 -24.75 0.08 9.10
#